data_1491aa5d389390b2689167699aff9fa1
#
_entry.id   1491aa5d389390b2689167699aff9fa1
#
_cell.length_a   1.000
_cell.length_b   1.000
_cell.length_c   1.000
_cell.angle_alpha   90.00
_cell.angle_beta   90.00
_cell.angle_gamma   90.00
#
_symmetry.space_group_name_H-M   'P 1'
#
loop_
_entity.id
_entity.type
_entity.pdbx_description
1 polymer ?
#
loop_
_entity_poly.entity_id
_entity_poly.type
_entity_poly.pdbx_seq_one_letter_code
_entity_poly.pdbx_strand_id
1 'polypeptide(L)'
;MKWLELHIDTARAGLEPVSELLREQGVEGLVIDDEADFKDFLENNHQYWDYVDDELLAEKHGKCRVTFYLEESESGFSTLAQVRIVLSALKKQHPEYAPLLLTMENVEDADWENNWKQFYKPMEIGERLLVIPEWEQAKPTERVKLILNPGLTFGTGSHATTRLCLQALEKHICGGEKVLDLGCGSGILSIAALLLGAEDAFACDIDDKCVGVAYENAALNGIGREHYTVRAGDVLSDKRLAREFGGDYDIVVANIVADVIIALAPQVRPLLKKGGLFLCSGIIDDRAVEVADALRLAGWAIMEARESEGWFSYLCK
;
A
#
# COMPACT_ATOMS: atom_id res chain seq x y z
N MET A 1 -9.25 -20.38 -14.05
CA MET A 1 -8.50 -19.17 -13.65
C MET A 1 -8.71 -18.14 -14.73
N LYS A 2 -9.10 -16.95 -14.38
CA LYS A 2 -9.14 -15.80 -15.29
C LYS A 2 -7.99 -14.89 -14.94
N TRP A 3 -7.41 -14.27 -15.92
CA TRP A 3 -6.26 -13.38 -15.78
C TRP A 3 -6.62 -12.01 -16.28
N LEU A 4 -6.13 -11.00 -15.57
CA LEU A 4 -6.15 -9.61 -15.97
C LEU A 4 -4.85 -9.33 -16.70
N GLU A 5 -4.93 -8.83 -17.91
CA GLU A 5 -3.79 -8.35 -18.68
C GLU A 5 -3.65 -6.84 -18.48
N LEU A 6 -2.50 -6.42 -17.99
CA LEU A 6 -2.23 -5.05 -17.57
C LEU A 6 -0.99 -4.51 -18.29
N HIS A 7 -1.06 -3.25 -18.69
CA HIS A 7 0.01 -2.58 -19.41
C HIS A 7 0.41 -1.28 -18.72
N ILE A 8 1.71 -1.05 -18.62
CA ILE A 8 2.26 0.24 -18.19
C ILE A 8 3.04 0.83 -19.35
N ASP A 9 2.50 1.90 -19.93
CA ASP A 9 3.22 2.69 -20.94
C ASP A 9 4.17 3.65 -20.23
N THR A 10 5.44 3.65 -20.65
CA THR A 10 6.49 4.48 -20.05
C THR A 10 7.47 4.98 -21.10
N ALA A 11 8.36 5.90 -20.75
CA ALA A 11 9.54 6.19 -21.57
C ALA A 11 10.55 5.03 -21.46
N ARG A 12 11.48 4.92 -22.41
CA ARG A 12 12.52 3.88 -22.40
C ARG A 12 13.30 3.83 -21.07
N ALA A 13 13.64 4.99 -20.53
CA ALA A 13 14.33 5.10 -19.23
C ALA A 13 13.50 4.57 -18.05
N GLY A 14 12.20 4.43 -18.21
CA GLY A 14 11.29 3.92 -17.16
C GLY A 14 11.05 2.41 -17.24
N LEU A 15 11.47 1.71 -18.31
CA LEU A 15 11.20 0.26 -18.46
C LEU A 15 11.79 -0.57 -17.31
N GLU A 16 13.07 -0.36 -16.99
CA GLU A 16 13.74 -1.10 -15.91
C GLU A 16 13.21 -0.72 -14.53
N PRO A 17 13.10 0.58 -14.16
CA PRO A 17 12.49 0.97 -12.88
C PRO A 17 11.06 0.46 -12.69
N VAL A 18 10.22 0.48 -13.73
CA VAL A 18 8.86 -0.06 -13.67
C VAL A 18 8.89 -1.58 -13.49
N SER A 19 9.81 -2.28 -14.17
CA SER A 19 9.94 -3.73 -14.05
C SER A 19 10.41 -4.15 -12.65
N GLU A 20 11.36 -3.42 -12.05
CA GLU A 20 11.78 -3.64 -10.66
C GLU A 20 10.63 -3.38 -9.68
N LEU A 21 9.95 -2.25 -9.83
CA LEU A 21 8.79 -1.91 -9.03
C LEU A 21 7.72 -3.00 -9.05
N LEU A 22 7.43 -3.59 -10.22
CA LEU A 22 6.46 -4.68 -10.35
C LEU A 22 6.94 -5.96 -9.63
N ARG A 23 8.24 -6.30 -9.76
CA ARG A 23 8.82 -7.46 -9.06
C ARG A 23 8.77 -7.29 -7.53
N GLU A 24 9.03 -6.09 -7.03
CA GLU A 24 8.90 -5.76 -5.60
C GLU A 24 7.46 -5.93 -5.08
N GLN A 25 6.46 -5.80 -5.96
CA GLN A 25 5.06 -6.07 -5.62
C GLN A 25 4.66 -7.55 -5.82
N GLY A 26 5.62 -8.43 -6.06
CA GLY A 26 5.38 -9.86 -6.23
C GLY A 26 4.82 -10.24 -7.61
N VAL A 27 4.96 -9.36 -8.60
CA VAL A 27 4.53 -9.65 -9.97
C VAL A 27 5.63 -10.43 -10.68
N GLU A 28 5.35 -11.68 -11.04
CA GLU A 28 6.22 -12.54 -11.85
C GLU A 28 5.73 -12.57 -13.30
N GLY A 29 6.66 -12.75 -14.25
CA GLY A 29 6.31 -12.90 -15.66
C GLY A 29 5.98 -11.57 -16.35
N LEU A 30 6.99 -10.72 -16.53
CA LEU A 30 6.86 -9.44 -17.25
C LEU A 30 7.18 -9.63 -18.73
N VAL A 31 6.41 -8.99 -19.61
CA VAL A 31 6.73 -8.81 -21.03
C VAL A 31 7.12 -7.35 -21.23
N ILE A 32 8.32 -7.12 -21.74
CA ILE A 32 8.84 -5.78 -21.99
C ILE A 32 8.88 -5.55 -23.49
N ASP A 33 8.12 -4.56 -23.95
CA ASP A 33 8.17 -4.07 -25.33
C ASP A 33 9.03 -2.79 -25.36
N ASP A 34 10.21 -2.89 -25.98
CA ASP A 34 11.10 -1.74 -26.29
C ASP A 34 11.24 -1.61 -27.81
N GLU A 35 10.81 -0.47 -28.34
CA GLU A 35 10.91 -0.19 -29.78
C GLU A 35 12.35 -0.28 -30.31
N ALA A 36 13.34 0.11 -29.51
CA ALA A 36 14.74 0.08 -29.93
C ALA A 36 15.26 -1.34 -30.04
N ASP A 37 14.93 -2.21 -29.10
CA ASP A 37 15.30 -3.64 -29.15
C ASP A 37 14.65 -4.32 -30.35
N PHE A 38 13.42 -3.94 -30.70
CA PHE A 38 12.75 -4.45 -31.88
C PHE A 38 13.43 -3.96 -33.18
N LYS A 39 13.86 -2.70 -33.25
CA LYS A 39 14.64 -2.17 -34.39
C LYS A 39 16.01 -2.84 -34.50
N ASP A 40 16.74 -2.94 -33.39
CA ASP A 40 18.03 -3.64 -33.35
C ASP A 40 17.88 -5.12 -33.74
N PHE A 41 16.80 -5.77 -33.33
CA PHE A 41 16.50 -7.14 -33.74
C PHE A 41 16.27 -7.24 -35.25
N LEU A 42 15.51 -6.32 -35.83
CA LEU A 42 15.27 -6.28 -37.29
C LEU A 42 16.55 -5.99 -38.07
N GLU A 43 17.38 -5.04 -37.60
CA GLU A 43 18.64 -4.67 -38.25
C GLU A 43 19.70 -5.78 -38.19
N ASN A 44 19.75 -6.55 -37.10
CA ASN A 44 20.74 -7.61 -36.90
C ASN A 44 20.32 -8.99 -37.42
N ASN A 45 19.07 -9.21 -37.79
CA ASN A 45 18.53 -10.50 -38.20
C ASN A 45 17.94 -10.54 -39.62
N HIS A 46 18.35 -9.65 -40.52
CA HIS A 46 17.89 -9.57 -41.92
C HIS A 46 17.95 -10.89 -42.70
N GLN A 47 18.77 -11.84 -42.26
CA GLN A 47 18.90 -13.13 -42.93
C GLN A 47 17.77 -14.13 -42.65
N TYR A 48 16.86 -13.82 -41.72
CA TYR A 48 15.76 -14.70 -41.32
C TYR A 48 14.38 -14.18 -41.72
N TRP A 49 14.27 -12.90 -42.21
CA TRP A 49 13.00 -12.26 -42.50
C TRP A 49 13.10 -11.49 -43.82
N ASP A 50 12.37 -11.96 -44.83
CA ASP A 50 12.29 -11.28 -46.13
C ASP A 50 11.19 -10.20 -46.16
N TYR A 51 10.31 -10.15 -45.17
CA TYR A 51 9.17 -9.22 -45.08
C TYR A 51 8.72 -9.01 -43.64
N VAL A 52 8.60 -7.77 -43.21
CA VAL A 52 7.95 -7.38 -41.96
C VAL A 52 6.69 -6.61 -42.32
N ASP A 53 5.57 -7.01 -41.72
CA ASP A 53 4.28 -6.38 -41.98
C ASP A 53 4.29 -4.92 -41.52
N ASP A 54 3.88 -3.99 -42.40
CA ASP A 54 3.81 -2.55 -42.11
C ASP A 54 2.85 -2.25 -40.96
N GLU A 55 1.81 -3.08 -40.74
CA GLU A 55 0.89 -2.99 -39.59
C GLU A 55 1.63 -3.31 -38.30
N LEU A 56 2.51 -4.31 -38.26
CA LEU A 56 3.30 -4.69 -37.09
C LEU A 56 4.34 -3.61 -36.74
N LEU A 57 4.94 -2.99 -37.76
CA LEU A 57 5.86 -1.85 -37.58
C LEU A 57 5.12 -0.63 -37.02
N ALA A 58 3.91 -0.35 -37.52
CA ALA A 58 3.10 0.77 -37.05
C ALA A 58 2.58 0.55 -35.61
N GLU A 59 2.27 -0.69 -35.24
CA GLU A 59 1.79 -1.04 -33.90
C GLU A 59 2.86 -0.92 -32.83
N LYS A 60 4.13 -1.18 -33.17
CA LYS A 60 5.26 -1.10 -32.24
C LYS A 60 5.99 0.25 -32.26
N HIS A 61 5.61 1.15 -33.17
CA HIS A 61 6.27 2.45 -33.30
C HIS A 61 5.99 3.36 -32.09
N GLY A 62 7.04 3.73 -31.36
CA GLY A 62 6.98 4.66 -30.22
C GLY A 62 6.47 4.06 -28.91
N LYS A 63 6.28 2.74 -28.82
CA LYS A 63 5.78 2.10 -27.60
C LYS A 63 6.94 1.52 -26.78
N CYS A 64 7.11 2.06 -25.57
CA CYS A 64 7.82 1.40 -24.49
C CYS A 64 6.77 0.97 -23.45
N ARG A 65 6.60 -0.33 -23.26
CA ARG A 65 5.51 -0.90 -22.45
C ARG A 65 6.00 -2.06 -21.63
N VAL A 66 5.54 -2.14 -20.39
CA VAL A 66 5.66 -3.33 -19.56
C VAL A 66 4.28 -3.95 -19.39
N THR A 67 4.11 -5.18 -19.85
CA THR A 67 2.88 -5.97 -19.72
C THR A 67 3.06 -7.00 -18.62
N PHE A 68 2.04 -7.18 -17.79
CA PHE A 68 2.03 -8.17 -16.73
C PHE A 68 0.62 -8.72 -16.53
N TYR A 69 0.55 -9.85 -15.82
CA TYR A 69 -0.68 -10.59 -15.62
C TYR A 69 -0.94 -10.78 -14.14
N LEU A 70 -2.17 -10.50 -13.70
CA LEU A 70 -2.63 -10.80 -12.35
C LEU A 70 -3.82 -11.75 -12.42
N GLU A 71 -3.93 -12.64 -11.44
CA GLU A 71 -5.13 -13.47 -11.33
C GLU A 71 -6.35 -12.60 -11.02
N GLU A 72 -7.50 -12.85 -11.65
CA GLU A 72 -8.78 -12.22 -11.32
C GLU A 72 -9.27 -12.76 -9.96
N SER A 73 -8.62 -12.31 -8.88
CA SER A 73 -8.84 -12.75 -7.51
C SER A 73 -8.66 -11.58 -6.54
N GLU A 74 -9.06 -11.77 -5.28
CA GLU A 74 -8.85 -10.76 -4.23
C GLU A 74 -7.38 -10.36 -4.08
N SER A 75 -6.48 -11.34 -4.12
CA SER A 75 -5.04 -11.12 -4.08
C SER A 75 -4.54 -10.32 -5.28
N GLY A 76 -4.99 -10.67 -6.51
CA GLY A 76 -4.60 -9.96 -7.73
C GLY A 76 -5.06 -8.50 -7.73
N PHE A 77 -6.29 -8.22 -7.28
CA PHE A 77 -6.78 -6.84 -7.16
C PHE A 77 -6.05 -6.06 -6.06
N SER A 78 -5.68 -6.71 -4.95
CA SER A 78 -4.84 -6.09 -3.91
C SER A 78 -3.47 -5.69 -4.47
N THR A 79 -2.82 -6.58 -5.22
CA THR A 79 -1.55 -6.30 -5.91
C THR A 79 -1.71 -5.16 -6.91
N LEU A 80 -2.79 -5.14 -7.70
CA LEU A 80 -3.08 -4.06 -8.64
C LEU A 80 -3.21 -2.70 -7.94
N ALA A 81 -3.88 -2.65 -6.80
CA ALA A 81 -4.00 -1.43 -6.01
C ALA A 81 -2.62 -0.93 -5.53
N GLN A 82 -1.76 -1.84 -5.08
CA GLN A 82 -0.38 -1.49 -4.70
C GLN A 82 0.43 -0.96 -5.87
N VAL A 83 0.39 -1.65 -7.02
CA VAL A 83 1.08 -1.22 -8.25
C VAL A 83 0.66 0.20 -8.63
N ARG A 84 -0.63 0.54 -8.55
CA ARG A 84 -1.12 1.90 -8.84
C ARG A 84 -0.53 2.95 -7.91
N ILE A 85 -0.42 2.65 -6.62
CA ILE A 85 0.12 3.58 -5.62
C ILE A 85 1.60 3.84 -5.90
N VAL A 86 2.40 2.76 -6.01
CA VAL A 86 3.85 2.90 -6.22
C VAL A 86 4.15 3.52 -7.58
N LEU A 87 3.36 3.22 -8.61
CA LEU A 87 3.47 3.85 -9.94
C LEU A 87 3.14 5.35 -9.88
N SER A 88 2.15 5.75 -9.09
CA SER A 88 1.82 7.17 -8.87
C SER A 88 2.94 7.92 -8.16
N ALA A 89 3.60 7.28 -7.19
CA ALA A 89 4.78 7.83 -6.51
C ALA A 89 5.97 7.96 -7.49
N LEU A 90 6.25 6.91 -8.26
CA LEU A 90 7.30 6.91 -9.28
C LEU A 90 7.08 8.04 -10.30
N LYS A 91 5.85 8.26 -10.74
CA LYS A 91 5.49 9.32 -11.68
C LYS A 91 5.76 10.74 -11.14
N LYS A 92 5.59 10.95 -9.83
CA LYS A 92 5.88 12.23 -9.17
C LYS A 92 7.38 12.46 -9.02
N GLN A 93 8.14 11.40 -8.68
CA GLN A 93 9.58 11.46 -8.42
C GLN A 93 10.39 11.52 -9.72
N HIS A 94 9.91 10.87 -10.78
CA HIS A 94 10.60 10.68 -12.06
C HIS A 94 9.72 11.09 -13.23
N PRO A 95 9.49 12.42 -13.45
CA PRO A 95 8.71 12.91 -14.58
C PRO A 95 9.27 12.49 -15.95
N GLU A 96 10.57 12.18 -16.01
CA GLU A 96 11.27 11.68 -17.20
C GLU A 96 10.82 10.30 -17.66
N TYR A 97 10.15 9.53 -16.80
CA TYR A 97 9.58 8.22 -17.15
C TYR A 97 8.17 8.31 -17.77
N ALA A 98 7.64 9.53 -17.93
CA ALA A 98 6.30 9.71 -18.50
C ALA A 98 6.11 8.94 -19.82
N PRO A 99 4.88 8.40 -20.10
CA PRO A 99 3.61 8.79 -19.46
C PRO A 99 3.29 8.08 -18.14
N LEU A 100 3.89 6.92 -17.83
CA LEU A 100 3.55 6.06 -16.70
C LEU A 100 2.03 5.88 -16.58
N LEU A 101 1.45 5.35 -17.66
CA LEU A 101 0.01 5.12 -17.81
C LEU A 101 -0.28 3.63 -17.65
N LEU A 102 -1.03 3.27 -16.62
CA LEU A 102 -1.51 1.90 -16.41
C LEU A 102 -2.86 1.74 -17.12
N THR A 103 -2.94 0.76 -18.03
CA THR A 103 -4.16 0.36 -18.73
C THR A 103 -4.39 -1.15 -18.56
N MET A 104 -5.64 -1.58 -18.75
CA MET A 104 -6.02 -2.98 -18.69
C MET A 104 -6.80 -3.31 -19.97
N GLU A 105 -6.43 -4.40 -20.65
CA GLU A 105 -7.18 -4.86 -21.80
C GLU A 105 -8.42 -5.66 -21.37
N ASN A 106 -9.53 -5.47 -22.14
CA ASN A 106 -10.80 -6.19 -22.03
C ASN A 106 -11.77 -5.78 -20.92
N VAL A 107 -11.62 -4.63 -20.26
CA VAL A 107 -12.66 -4.11 -19.35
C VAL A 107 -12.90 -2.64 -19.64
N GLU A 108 -14.14 -2.25 -19.98
CA GLU A 108 -14.56 -0.85 -19.97
C GLU A 108 -14.41 -0.31 -18.55
N ASP A 109 -13.88 0.91 -18.39
CA ASP A 109 -13.60 1.54 -17.08
C ASP A 109 -14.82 1.51 -16.13
N ALA A 110 -16.03 1.60 -16.66
CA ALA A 110 -17.28 1.53 -15.90
C ALA A 110 -17.60 0.13 -15.36
N ASP A 111 -17.21 -0.95 -16.05
CA ASP A 111 -17.39 -2.32 -15.58
C ASP A 111 -16.34 -2.69 -14.52
N TRP A 112 -15.17 -2.08 -14.61
CA TRP A 112 -14.10 -2.30 -13.65
C TRP A 112 -14.45 -1.75 -12.26
N GLU A 113 -15.02 -0.54 -12.19
CA GLU A 113 -15.44 0.12 -10.93
C GLU A 113 -16.46 -0.70 -10.14
N ASN A 114 -17.20 -1.59 -10.80
CA ASN A 114 -18.21 -2.44 -10.18
C ASN A 114 -17.76 -3.89 -10.00
N ASN A 115 -16.93 -4.44 -10.88
CA ASN A 115 -16.53 -5.84 -10.83
C ASN A 115 -15.60 -6.18 -9.67
N TRP A 116 -14.67 -5.28 -9.28
CA TRP A 116 -13.78 -5.53 -8.14
C TRP A 116 -14.52 -5.55 -6.80
N LYS A 117 -15.64 -4.84 -6.66
CA LYS A 117 -16.45 -4.79 -5.44
C LYS A 117 -16.98 -6.16 -5.02
N GLN A 118 -17.23 -7.06 -5.97
CA GLN A 118 -17.72 -8.42 -5.67
C GLN A 118 -16.69 -9.30 -4.93
N PHE A 119 -15.41 -8.97 -5.04
CA PHE A 119 -14.32 -9.71 -4.39
C PHE A 119 -14.06 -9.25 -2.96
N TYR A 120 -14.51 -8.04 -2.60
CA TYR A 120 -14.40 -7.56 -1.24
C TYR A 120 -15.64 -7.95 -0.42
N LYS A 121 -15.43 -8.88 0.50
CA LYS A 121 -16.46 -9.39 1.41
C LYS A 121 -16.13 -9.03 2.85
N PRO A 122 -17.12 -9.00 3.76
CA PRO A 122 -16.84 -8.80 5.18
C PRO A 122 -15.83 -9.82 5.69
N MET A 123 -14.78 -9.34 6.36
CA MET A 123 -13.63 -10.13 6.78
C MET A 123 -13.43 -10.01 8.29
N GLU A 124 -13.40 -11.16 8.96
CA GLU A 124 -13.06 -11.24 10.38
C GLU A 124 -11.54 -11.14 10.56
N ILE A 125 -11.10 -10.22 11.43
CA ILE A 125 -9.69 -10.05 11.78
C ILE A 125 -9.52 -10.20 13.27
N GLY A 126 -8.61 -11.08 13.67
CA GLY A 126 -8.42 -11.42 15.07
C GLY A 126 -9.71 -11.93 15.72
N GLU A 127 -9.93 -11.53 16.97
CA GLU A 127 -11.10 -11.95 17.75
C GLU A 127 -12.19 -10.87 17.83
N ARG A 128 -11.83 -9.59 17.69
CA ARG A 128 -12.71 -8.46 17.98
C ARG A 128 -13.16 -7.66 16.77
N LEU A 129 -12.44 -7.69 15.64
CA LEU A 129 -12.70 -6.84 14.48
C LEU A 129 -13.45 -7.58 13.37
N LEU A 130 -14.31 -6.83 12.66
CA LEU A 130 -14.94 -7.22 11.40
C LEU A 130 -14.83 -6.05 10.44
N VAL A 131 -14.00 -6.17 9.40
CA VAL A 131 -13.88 -5.19 8.32
C VAL A 131 -14.98 -5.44 7.31
N ILE A 132 -15.72 -4.39 6.95
CA ILE A 132 -16.91 -4.47 6.09
C ILE A 132 -16.76 -3.42 4.98
N PRO A 133 -16.76 -3.81 3.69
CA PRO A 133 -16.89 -2.85 2.60
C PRO A 133 -18.20 -2.05 2.71
N GLU A 134 -18.20 -0.76 2.37
CA GLU A 134 -19.36 0.11 2.55
C GLU A 134 -20.63 -0.36 1.82
N TRP A 135 -20.47 -1.12 0.73
CA TRP A 135 -21.59 -1.69 -0.06
C TRP A 135 -22.08 -3.05 0.43
N GLU A 136 -21.44 -3.62 1.45
CA GLU A 136 -21.82 -4.93 2.01
C GLU A 136 -22.56 -4.76 3.35
N GLN A 137 -23.42 -5.72 3.62
CA GLN A 137 -24.12 -5.80 4.92
C GLN A 137 -23.55 -6.95 5.73
N ALA A 138 -23.09 -6.67 6.93
CA ALA A 138 -22.66 -7.71 7.85
C ALA A 138 -23.84 -8.35 8.58
N LYS A 139 -23.74 -9.65 8.80
CA LYS A 139 -24.64 -10.36 9.73
C LYS A 139 -24.49 -9.79 11.15
N PRO A 140 -25.50 -9.96 12.01
CA PRO A 140 -25.36 -9.62 13.43
C PRO A 140 -24.13 -10.31 14.05
N THR A 141 -23.30 -9.54 14.76
CA THR A 141 -22.05 -10.00 15.37
C THR A 141 -21.74 -9.18 16.61
N GLU A 142 -21.02 -9.77 17.56
CA GLU A 142 -20.46 -9.08 18.73
C GLU A 142 -19.13 -8.35 18.39
N ARG A 143 -18.60 -8.54 17.17
CA ARG A 143 -17.37 -7.91 16.76
C ARG A 143 -17.55 -6.42 16.50
N VAL A 144 -16.51 -5.66 16.75
CA VAL A 144 -16.40 -4.24 16.39
C VAL A 144 -16.38 -4.14 14.86
N LYS A 145 -17.37 -3.46 14.30
CA LYS A 145 -17.52 -3.28 12.87
C LYS A 145 -16.69 -2.09 12.43
N LEU A 146 -15.83 -2.32 11.45
CA LEU A 146 -15.07 -1.28 10.75
C LEU A 146 -15.55 -1.23 9.31
N ILE A 147 -16.30 -0.18 8.97
CA ILE A 147 -16.82 0.02 7.62
C ILE A 147 -15.77 0.79 6.82
N LEU A 148 -15.45 0.32 5.63
CA LEU A 148 -14.40 0.89 4.81
C LEU A 148 -14.83 0.97 3.34
N ASN A 149 -14.56 2.11 2.71
CA ASN A 149 -14.49 2.17 1.27
C ASN A 149 -13.02 1.93 0.87
N PRO A 150 -12.68 0.75 0.35
CA PRO A 150 -11.29 0.45 -0.02
C PRO A 150 -10.78 1.34 -1.15
N GLY A 151 -11.64 1.91 -1.99
CA GLY A 151 -11.29 2.89 -3.02
C GLY A 151 -10.06 2.51 -3.84
N LEU A 152 -9.30 3.53 -4.24
CA LEU A 152 -8.01 3.39 -4.96
C LEU A 152 -6.80 3.67 -4.03
N THR A 153 -6.97 3.57 -2.71
CA THR A 153 -5.90 3.79 -1.73
C THR A 153 -5.52 2.47 -1.04
N PHE A 154 -4.28 2.39 -0.57
CA PHE A 154 -3.81 1.25 0.24
C PHE A 154 -4.58 1.15 1.56
N GLY A 155 -4.68 -0.08 2.10
CA GLY A 155 -5.34 -0.32 3.40
C GLY A 155 -6.77 -0.82 3.25
N THR A 156 -7.00 -1.79 2.36
CA THR A 156 -8.32 -2.45 2.17
C THR A 156 -8.67 -3.44 3.30
N GLY A 157 -7.71 -3.77 4.15
CA GLY A 157 -7.86 -4.78 5.21
C GLY A 157 -7.50 -6.20 4.77
N SER A 158 -7.52 -6.52 3.47
CA SER A 158 -7.24 -7.87 2.97
C SER A 158 -5.75 -8.23 2.97
N HIS A 159 -4.86 -7.24 2.83
CA HIS A 159 -3.43 -7.49 2.78
C HIS A 159 -2.88 -8.02 4.11
N ALA A 160 -1.95 -8.98 4.06
CA ALA A 160 -1.36 -9.62 5.24
C ALA A 160 -0.80 -8.60 6.24
N THR A 161 -0.10 -7.55 5.77
CA THR A 161 0.48 -6.51 6.62
C THR A 161 -0.57 -5.74 7.40
N THR A 162 -1.70 -5.41 6.76
CA THR A 162 -2.82 -4.72 7.41
C THR A 162 -3.47 -5.60 8.46
N ARG A 163 -3.67 -6.89 8.15
CA ARG A 163 -4.20 -7.88 9.12
C ARG A 163 -3.29 -8.03 10.33
N LEU A 164 -1.98 -8.11 10.13
CA LEU A 164 -0.99 -8.18 11.21
C LEU A 164 -1.05 -6.95 12.12
N CYS A 165 -1.15 -5.75 11.55
CA CYS A 165 -1.29 -4.51 12.32
C CYS A 165 -2.61 -4.45 13.09
N LEU A 166 -3.74 -4.79 12.45
CA LEU A 166 -5.05 -4.79 13.09
C LEU A 166 -5.13 -5.77 14.26
N GLN A 167 -4.57 -6.98 14.12
CA GLN A 167 -4.47 -7.96 15.20
C GLN A 167 -3.58 -7.49 16.35
N ALA A 168 -2.52 -6.74 16.06
CA ALA A 168 -1.68 -6.15 17.10
C ALA A 168 -2.42 -4.99 17.81
N LEU A 169 -3.09 -4.11 17.10
CA LEU A 169 -3.89 -3.03 17.69
C LEU A 169 -5.00 -3.58 18.57
N GLU A 170 -5.74 -4.62 18.10
CA GLU A 170 -6.79 -5.28 18.86
C GLU A 170 -6.31 -5.78 20.23
N LYS A 171 -5.07 -6.26 20.30
CA LYS A 171 -4.46 -6.81 21.52
C LYS A 171 -3.99 -5.72 22.48
N HIS A 172 -3.55 -4.58 21.96
CA HIS A 172 -2.86 -3.54 22.74
C HIS A 172 -3.70 -2.31 23.02
N ILE A 173 -4.85 -2.13 22.35
CA ILE A 173 -5.82 -1.08 22.69
C ILE A 173 -6.76 -1.60 23.77
N CYS A 174 -6.68 -0.95 24.93
CA CYS A 174 -7.48 -1.27 26.13
C CYS A 174 -8.50 -0.20 26.48
N GLY A 175 -8.33 1.01 25.94
CA GLY A 175 -9.20 2.17 26.10
C GLY A 175 -8.42 3.42 26.59
N GLY A 176 -8.60 4.52 25.87
CA GLY A 176 -8.01 5.81 26.21
C GLY A 176 -6.60 6.05 25.66
N GLU A 177 -6.10 5.20 24.76
CA GLU A 177 -4.79 5.39 24.14
C GLU A 177 -4.83 6.51 23.10
N LYS A 178 -3.68 7.19 22.93
CA LYS A 178 -3.39 8.07 21.81
C LYS A 178 -2.54 7.34 20.77
N VAL A 179 -3.02 7.32 19.54
CA VAL A 179 -2.41 6.56 18.44
C VAL A 179 -1.90 7.52 17.37
N LEU A 180 -0.69 7.28 16.87
CA LEU A 180 -0.12 7.95 15.70
C LEU A 180 0.04 6.93 14.57
N ASP A 181 -0.56 7.22 13.41
CA ASP A 181 -0.55 6.37 12.23
C ASP A 181 0.28 7.03 11.11
N LEU A 182 1.45 6.47 10.83
CA LEU A 182 2.42 6.99 9.88
C LEU A 182 2.33 6.22 8.55
N GLY A 183 1.86 6.90 7.50
CA GLY A 183 1.51 6.27 6.23
C GLY A 183 0.13 5.62 6.29
N CYS A 184 -0.88 6.42 6.62
CA CYS A 184 -2.20 5.91 7.00
C CYS A 184 -3.04 5.37 5.83
N GLY A 185 -2.76 5.78 4.58
CA GLY A 185 -3.53 5.39 3.42
C GLY A 185 -5.03 5.65 3.59
N SER A 186 -5.82 4.59 3.60
CA SER A 186 -7.28 4.64 3.83
C SER A 186 -7.68 5.07 5.25
N GLY A 187 -6.73 5.16 6.19
CA GLY A 187 -6.98 5.39 7.61
C GLY A 187 -7.41 4.16 8.40
N ILE A 188 -7.36 2.96 7.81
CA ILE A 188 -7.90 1.74 8.43
C ILE A 188 -7.33 1.46 9.82
N LEU A 189 -6.03 1.68 10.04
CA LEU A 189 -5.38 1.36 11.33
C LEU A 189 -5.78 2.36 12.42
N SER A 190 -5.76 3.65 12.11
CA SER A 190 -6.20 4.70 13.02
C SER A 190 -7.70 4.63 13.33
N ILE A 191 -8.54 4.35 12.33
CA ILE A 191 -9.99 4.14 12.51
C ILE A 191 -10.24 2.90 13.38
N ALA A 192 -9.56 1.79 13.10
CA ALA A 192 -9.65 0.59 13.94
C ALA A 192 -9.27 0.88 15.40
N ALA A 193 -8.20 1.63 15.62
CA ALA A 193 -7.76 2.01 16.96
C ALA A 193 -8.84 2.79 17.71
N LEU A 194 -9.46 3.79 17.08
CA LEU A 194 -10.56 4.56 17.68
C LEU A 194 -11.78 3.68 17.97
N LEU A 195 -12.17 2.80 17.06
CA LEU A 195 -13.29 1.87 17.26
C LEU A 195 -13.01 0.84 18.37
N LEU A 196 -11.76 0.48 18.60
CA LEU A 196 -11.34 -0.40 19.68
C LEU A 196 -11.29 0.31 21.05
N GLY A 197 -11.38 1.65 21.08
CA GLY A 197 -11.46 2.43 22.30
C GLY A 197 -10.30 3.39 22.53
N ALA A 198 -9.43 3.63 21.56
CA ALA A 198 -8.45 4.72 21.63
C ALA A 198 -9.16 6.06 21.81
N GLU A 199 -8.58 6.99 22.57
CA GLU A 199 -9.14 8.32 22.82
C GLU A 199 -9.00 9.22 21.62
N ASP A 200 -7.79 9.26 21.05
CA ASP A 200 -7.46 10.12 19.92
C ASP A 200 -6.54 9.38 18.92
N ALA A 201 -6.67 9.71 17.65
CA ALA A 201 -5.74 9.28 16.62
C ALA A 201 -5.28 10.47 15.77
N PHE A 202 -3.98 10.53 15.53
CA PHE A 202 -3.38 11.40 14.53
C PHE A 202 -2.82 10.51 13.41
N ALA A 203 -3.13 10.85 12.16
CA ALA A 203 -2.69 10.09 11.00
C ALA A 203 -2.02 11.01 9.98
N CYS A 204 -1.05 10.49 9.24
CA CYS A 204 -0.47 11.22 8.13
C CYS A 204 -0.12 10.30 6.97
N ASP A 205 -0.11 10.89 5.78
CA ASP A 205 0.33 10.22 4.56
C ASP A 205 1.07 11.21 3.64
N ILE A 206 2.00 10.72 2.84
CA ILE A 206 2.70 11.53 1.85
C ILE A 206 1.78 11.91 0.69
N ASP A 207 0.78 11.08 0.38
CA ASP A 207 -0.24 11.37 -0.62
C ASP A 207 -1.37 12.23 -0.01
N ASP A 208 -1.55 13.45 -0.52
CA ASP A 208 -2.58 14.38 -0.08
C ASP A 208 -4.01 13.85 -0.29
N LYS A 209 -4.23 12.95 -1.24
CA LYS A 209 -5.52 12.28 -1.48
C LYS A 209 -5.94 11.40 -0.30
N CYS A 210 -4.98 10.80 0.40
CA CYS A 210 -5.26 9.96 1.56
C CYS A 210 -5.99 10.73 2.68
N VAL A 211 -5.76 12.04 2.80
CA VAL A 211 -6.44 12.87 3.81
C VAL A 211 -7.96 12.85 3.64
N GLY A 212 -8.42 13.03 2.39
CA GLY A 212 -9.85 12.98 2.06
C GLY A 212 -10.44 11.60 2.35
N VAL A 213 -9.78 10.57 1.81
CA VAL A 213 -10.23 9.17 1.94
C VAL A 213 -10.29 8.72 3.40
N ALA A 214 -9.28 9.05 4.22
CA ALA A 214 -9.27 8.69 5.62
C ALA A 214 -10.42 9.35 6.41
N TYR A 215 -10.75 10.62 6.11
CA TYR A 215 -11.91 11.27 6.72
C TYR A 215 -13.24 10.71 6.24
N GLU A 216 -13.37 10.35 4.98
CA GLU A 216 -14.58 9.70 4.44
C GLU A 216 -14.81 8.35 5.13
N ASN A 217 -13.76 7.54 5.25
CA ASN A 217 -13.81 6.26 5.96
C ASN A 217 -14.12 6.44 7.46
N ALA A 218 -13.57 7.45 8.11
CA ALA A 218 -13.88 7.76 9.50
C ALA A 218 -15.36 8.12 9.66
N ALA A 219 -15.92 8.92 8.75
CA ALA A 219 -17.33 9.30 8.76
C ALA A 219 -18.28 8.10 8.61
N LEU A 220 -17.92 7.09 7.78
CA LEU A 220 -18.66 5.82 7.66
C LEU A 220 -18.79 5.08 9.02
N ASN A 221 -17.86 5.33 9.93
CA ASN A 221 -17.81 4.72 11.26
C ASN A 221 -18.29 5.65 12.37
N GLY A 222 -18.87 6.81 12.03
CA GLY A 222 -19.34 7.79 13.00
C GLY A 222 -18.23 8.51 13.77
N ILE A 223 -17.00 8.50 13.27
CA ILE A 223 -15.82 9.14 13.88
C ILE A 223 -15.73 10.57 13.33
N GLY A 224 -15.81 11.56 14.20
CA GLY A 224 -15.66 12.97 13.90
C GLY A 224 -14.21 13.45 13.98
N ARG A 225 -14.01 14.71 13.57
CA ARG A 225 -12.67 15.34 13.55
C ARG A 225 -12.17 15.75 14.94
N GLU A 226 -12.99 15.66 15.95
CA GLU A 226 -12.65 15.97 17.35
C GLU A 226 -11.66 14.95 17.94
N HIS A 227 -11.72 13.71 17.47
CA HIS A 227 -10.83 12.62 17.92
C HIS A 227 -9.92 12.05 16.82
N TYR A 228 -10.05 12.58 15.60
CA TYR A 228 -9.28 12.12 14.46
C TYR A 228 -8.72 13.25 13.63
N THR A 229 -7.40 13.37 13.60
CA THR A 229 -6.68 14.36 12.80
C THR A 229 -5.88 13.67 11.71
N VAL A 230 -6.04 14.09 10.45
CA VAL A 230 -5.26 13.58 9.31
C VAL A 230 -4.54 14.73 8.62
N ARG A 231 -3.28 14.55 8.23
CA ARG A 231 -2.44 15.51 7.53
C ARG A 231 -1.72 14.89 6.36
N ALA A 232 -1.52 15.67 5.30
CA ALA A 232 -0.59 15.32 4.24
C ALA A 232 0.81 15.80 4.57
N GLY A 233 1.82 14.98 4.29
CA GLY A 233 3.22 15.35 4.43
C GLY A 233 4.15 14.14 4.53
N ASP A 234 5.41 14.38 4.21
CA ASP A 234 6.46 13.38 4.35
C ASP A 234 6.94 13.32 5.81
N VAL A 235 6.68 12.21 6.47
CA VAL A 235 7.04 11.97 7.87
C VAL A 235 8.55 12.07 8.14
N LEU A 236 9.40 11.80 7.14
CA LEU A 236 10.85 11.85 7.29
C LEU A 236 11.43 13.27 7.18
N SER A 237 10.83 14.13 6.37
CA SER A 237 11.43 15.42 6.00
C SER A 237 10.61 16.65 6.41
N ASP A 238 9.30 16.54 6.63
CA ASP A 238 8.44 17.68 6.97
C ASP A 238 8.54 18.04 8.46
N LYS A 239 9.38 19.03 8.75
CA LYS A 239 9.55 19.56 10.11
C LYS A 239 8.28 20.23 10.68
N ARG A 240 7.36 20.69 9.83
CA ARG A 240 6.09 21.25 10.28
C ARG A 240 5.19 20.15 10.78
N LEU A 241 5.05 19.07 10.00
CA LEU A 241 4.30 17.89 10.38
C LEU A 241 4.83 17.27 11.68
N ALA A 242 6.17 17.13 11.80
CA ALA A 242 6.81 16.64 13.02
C ALA A 242 6.49 17.49 14.28
N ARG A 243 6.27 18.80 14.12
CA ARG A 243 5.83 19.66 15.23
C ARG A 243 4.35 19.53 15.54
N GLU A 244 3.52 19.28 14.51
CA GLU A 244 2.08 19.07 14.69
C GLU A 244 1.79 17.73 15.38
N PHE A 245 2.60 16.71 15.18
CA PHE A 245 2.46 15.45 15.92
C PHE A 245 2.53 15.66 17.44
N GLY A 246 3.38 16.58 17.90
CA GLY A 246 3.65 16.71 19.33
C GLY A 246 4.39 15.49 19.87
N GLY A 247 3.80 14.81 20.84
CA GLY A 247 4.34 13.61 21.48
C GLY A 247 3.30 12.96 22.38
N ASP A 248 3.79 12.10 23.27
CA ASP A 248 2.95 11.42 24.27
C ASP A 248 1.93 10.43 23.67
N TYR A 249 2.29 9.75 22.58
CA TYR A 249 1.52 8.66 22.05
C TYR A 249 1.76 7.37 22.83
N ASP A 250 0.70 6.60 23.00
CA ASP A 250 0.78 5.26 23.59
C ASP A 250 1.22 4.24 22.54
N ILE A 251 0.76 4.42 21.30
CA ILE A 251 1.10 3.55 20.17
C ILE A 251 1.43 4.43 18.96
N VAL A 252 2.56 4.14 18.33
CA VAL A 252 2.86 4.60 16.95
C VAL A 252 2.79 3.39 16.05
N VAL A 253 1.99 3.47 14.97
CA VAL A 253 1.89 2.43 13.95
C VAL A 253 2.39 2.96 12.61
N ALA A 254 3.10 2.11 11.85
CA ALA A 254 3.57 2.39 10.50
C ALA A 254 3.48 1.11 9.65
N ASN A 255 2.56 1.10 8.69
CA ASN A 255 2.44 0.01 7.72
C ASN A 255 2.89 0.51 6.35
N ILE A 256 4.20 0.54 6.16
CA ILE A 256 4.87 1.18 5.02
C ILE A 256 6.11 0.38 4.60
N VAL A 257 6.75 0.77 3.49
CA VAL A 257 7.93 0.07 2.96
C VAL A 257 9.13 0.07 3.90
N ALA A 258 9.95 -0.97 3.83
CA ALA A 258 11.06 -1.24 4.74
C ALA A 258 12.06 -0.06 4.87
N ASP A 259 12.41 0.61 3.77
CA ASP A 259 13.36 1.73 3.80
C ASP A 259 12.85 2.89 4.66
N VAL A 260 11.57 3.19 4.57
CA VAL A 260 10.96 4.24 5.39
C VAL A 260 10.92 3.83 6.87
N ILE A 261 10.62 2.56 7.18
CA ILE A 261 10.65 2.05 8.56
C ILE A 261 12.06 2.17 9.15
N ILE A 262 13.10 1.79 8.39
CA ILE A 262 14.50 1.91 8.81
C ILE A 262 14.86 3.36 9.12
N ALA A 263 14.46 4.28 8.25
CA ALA A 263 14.72 5.71 8.44
C ALA A 263 13.91 6.32 9.62
N LEU A 264 12.71 5.82 9.87
CA LEU A 264 11.84 6.24 10.99
C LEU A 264 12.30 5.70 12.34
N ALA A 265 12.90 4.52 12.38
CA ALA A 265 13.23 3.81 13.61
C ALA A 265 13.90 4.72 14.69
N PRO A 266 14.90 5.57 14.38
CA PRO A 266 15.48 6.48 15.37
C PRO A 266 14.59 7.68 15.72
N GLN A 267 13.57 7.99 14.88
CA GLN A 267 12.76 9.21 15.01
C GLN A 267 11.45 8.99 15.80
N VAL A 268 10.99 7.75 15.91
CA VAL A 268 9.69 7.42 16.53
C VAL A 268 9.75 7.53 18.07
N ARG A 269 10.88 7.19 18.70
CA ARG A 269 10.98 7.15 20.16
C ARG A 269 10.58 8.47 20.86
N PRO A 270 10.97 9.65 20.37
CA PRO A 270 10.55 10.93 20.98
C PRO A 270 9.05 11.21 20.90
N LEU A 271 8.32 10.52 20.01
CA LEU A 271 6.88 10.69 19.86
C LEU A 271 6.08 9.87 20.88
N LEU A 272 6.71 8.84 21.47
CA LEU A 272 6.05 7.92 22.39
C LEU A 272 6.17 8.35 23.84
N LYS A 273 5.14 8.06 24.62
CA LYS A 273 5.20 8.05 26.09
C LYS A 273 6.25 7.04 26.57
N LYS A 274 6.68 7.21 27.81
CA LYS A 274 7.50 6.19 28.46
C LYS A 274 6.75 4.87 28.52
N GLY A 275 7.28 3.86 27.86
CA GLY A 275 6.67 2.53 27.75
C GLY A 275 5.68 2.37 26.61
N GLY A 276 5.51 3.37 25.77
CA GLY A 276 4.72 3.28 24.55
C GLY A 276 5.28 2.28 23.54
N LEU A 277 4.47 1.91 22.57
CA LEU A 277 4.73 0.84 21.61
C LEU A 277 4.92 1.40 20.21
N PHE A 278 5.88 0.84 19.48
CA PHE A 278 6.05 1.06 18.06
C PHE A 278 5.71 -0.24 17.31
N LEU A 279 4.65 -0.19 16.49
CA LEU A 279 4.20 -1.28 15.64
C LEU A 279 4.55 -0.93 14.19
N CYS A 280 5.37 -1.74 13.54
CA CYS A 280 5.68 -1.54 12.12
C CYS A 280 5.43 -2.82 11.31
N SER A 281 5.00 -2.64 10.06
CA SER A 281 4.71 -3.69 9.08
C SER A 281 4.86 -3.13 7.66
N GLY A 282 4.56 -3.94 6.63
CA GLY A 282 4.87 -3.60 5.23
C GLY A 282 6.27 -4.10 4.85
N ILE A 283 6.77 -5.10 5.56
CA ILE A 283 8.12 -5.62 5.46
C ILE A 283 8.06 -6.98 4.77
N ILE A 284 8.61 -7.09 3.58
CA ILE A 284 8.72 -8.37 2.87
C ILE A 284 9.79 -9.26 3.53
N ASP A 285 9.66 -10.57 3.40
CA ASP A 285 10.53 -11.57 4.02
C ASP A 285 12.03 -11.29 3.79
N ASP A 286 12.42 -11.00 2.57
CA ASP A 286 13.82 -10.71 2.19
C ASP A 286 14.43 -9.51 2.96
N ARG A 287 13.58 -8.57 3.42
CA ARG A 287 13.98 -7.37 4.17
C ARG A 287 13.77 -7.49 5.68
N ALA A 288 13.15 -8.59 6.16
CA ALA A 288 12.76 -8.75 7.56
C ALA A 288 13.95 -8.66 8.52
N VAL A 289 15.06 -9.35 8.22
CA VAL A 289 16.28 -9.34 9.05
C VAL A 289 16.90 -7.95 9.09
N GLU A 290 17.02 -7.27 7.96
CA GLU A 290 17.56 -5.92 7.85
C GLU A 290 16.80 -4.92 8.69
N VAL A 291 15.45 -4.93 8.59
CA VAL A 291 14.60 -4.05 9.40
C VAL A 291 14.73 -4.37 10.89
N ALA A 292 14.74 -5.65 11.27
CA ALA A 292 14.91 -6.04 12.66
C ALA A 292 16.25 -5.55 13.25
N ASP A 293 17.33 -5.60 12.48
CA ASP A 293 18.65 -5.13 12.91
C ASP A 293 18.68 -3.60 13.00
N ALA A 294 18.06 -2.88 12.05
CA ALA A 294 17.91 -1.43 12.11
C ALA A 294 17.12 -0.98 13.35
N LEU A 295 16.02 -1.66 13.68
CA LEU A 295 15.24 -1.41 14.88
C LEU A 295 16.11 -1.60 16.15
N ARG A 296 16.86 -2.70 16.24
CA ARG A 296 17.77 -2.95 17.39
C ARG A 296 18.87 -1.91 17.49
N LEU A 297 19.47 -1.50 16.39
CA LEU A 297 20.47 -0.45 16.33
C LEU A 297 19.93 0.91 16.77
N ALA A 298 18.67 1.19 16.47
CA ALA A 298 17.94 2.37 16.96
C ALA A 298 17.52 2.26 18.45
N GLY A 299 17.89 1.16 19.14
CA GLY A 299 17.64 0.95 20.55
C GLY A 299 16.28 0.34 20.89
N TRP A 300 15.54 -0.20 19.90
CA TRP A 300 14.27 -0.88 20.14
C TRP A 300 14.46 -2.31 20.63
N ALA A 301 13.66 -2.70 21.62
CA ALA A 301 13.47 -4.09 21.98
C ALA A 301 12.27 -4.63 21.18
N ILE A 302 12.53 -5.59 20.31
CA ILE A 302 11.46 -6.28 19.56
C ILE A 302 10.75 -7.24 20.53
N MET A 303 9.51 -6.95 20.85
CA MET A 303 8.68 -7.74 21.77
C MET A 303 7.96 -8.87 21.06
N GLU A 304 7.45 -8.61 19.86
CA GLU A 304 6.80 -9.59 19.00
C GLU A 304 7.30 -9.41 17.57
N ALA A 305 7.53 -10.52 16.90
CA ALA A 305 7.72 -10.60 15.45
C ALA A 305 6.66 -11.58 14.93
N ARG A 306 5.90 -11.14 13.95
CA ARG A 306 4.86 -11.97 13.32
C ARG A 306 5.07 -12.00 11.82
N GLU A 307 4.77 -13.13 11.23
CA GLU A 307 4.82 -13.37 9.80
C GLU A 307 3.47 -13.87 9.31
N SER A 308 3.06 -13.43 8.14
CA SER A 308 1.91 -13.95 7.40
C SER A 308 2.13 -13.75 5.91
N GLU A 309 2.03 -14.81 5.13
CA GLU A 309 2.09 -14.79 3.66
C GLU A 309 3.36 -14.09 3.11
N GLY A 310 4.53 -14.30 3.76
CA GLY A 310 5.80 -13.69 3.38
C GLY A 310 5.97 -12.23 3.81
N TRP A 311 5.06 -11.71 4.67
CA TRP A 311 5.12 -10.36 5.21
C TRP A 311 5.31 -10.35 6.71
N PHE A 312 6.10 -9.42 7.20
CA PHE A 312 6.46 -9.30 8.61
C PHE A 312 5.87 -8.06 9.27
N SER A 313 5.64 -8.18 10.58
CA SER A 313 5.39 -7.07 11.48
C SER A 313 6.24 -7.20 12.75
N TYR A 314 6.68 -6.06 13.28
CA TYR A 314 7.41 -5.98 14.54
C TYR A 314 6.68 -5.08 15.52
N LEU A 315 6.49 -5.57 16.74
CA LEU A 315 6.05 -4.77 17.86
C LEU A 315 7.26 -4.49 18.75
N CYS A 316 7.58 -3.22 18.96
CA CYS A 316 8.79 -2.74 19.61
C CYS A 316 8.49 -1.88 20.84
N LYS A 317 9.41 -1.89 21.80
CA LYS A 317 9.36 -1.07 23.02
C LYS A 317 10.69 -0.40 23.35
#